data_77f2cff3b5f111460f2440cefc126598
#
_entry.id   77f2cff3b5f111460f2440cefc126598
#
_cell.length_a   1.000
_cell.length_b   1.000
_cell.length_c   1.000
_cell.angle_alpha   90.00
_cell.angle_beta   90.00
_cell.angle_gamma   90.00
#
_symmetry.space_group_name_H-M   'P 1'
#
loop_
_entity.id
_entity.type
_entity.pdbx_description
1 polymer ?
#
loop_
_entity_poly.entity_id
_entity_poly.type
_entity_poly.pdbx_seq_one_letter_code
_entity_poly.pdbx_strand_id
1 'polypeptide(L)'
;MAHEIRGDFRHPSILVGTLRPALPRRGAVRLAGVTTNDPPRPWIRSYAAGVPADLAPVTGNLLDIVEASARDYPDAPALQFFGRTTSYRELSDAIAHAAAALKALGVSKGDTVAIVLPNCPQHIVAFYAILRLGAIAIEHNPLYTPRELRKQFEDHGAKTAIVWSKVIETVQAFPADLAVTNLISVDVTKAMPATLRFALRLPIAKARESRAELTTRTTGSIAWDKLLQAPPLPESFPKPATDDVAIIQYTSGTTGTPKGAVLTHRNLLANARQAQAWTPSIERGKGCVVYAVLPMFHAYGLTLCLTFAMSMGARLVLFPRFDPAMVLEVTKKHPATFLPLVPPIADRLLKAAQAEGVSLAGTEVAISGAMPLPHELVVPFEATTGGYLVEGYGLSECSPVLMANPVADNRKPGTVGLPLPGTECRVVDPDEPTKDVPAGERGELVVRGPQVFQGYYGKPEETEAVFVDGWFRTGDIVQIDDDGFVRIVDRIKELIITGGFNVAPTEVENALRQHPHVVDAAVVGLPSDRSGEEVVAAVVLDGSGEGDVDQIREFTRSILTPYKVPRRIFIVDELPKSLIGKVMRRQVRDSLMQLTQPEG
;
A
#
# COMPACT_ATOMS: atom_id res chain seq x y z
N MET A 1 79.34 -12.00 -17.50
CA MET A 1 79.42 -11.55 -16.10
C MET A 1 78.06 -11.06 -15.71
N ALA A 2 77.50 -11.76 -14.79
CA ALA A 2 76.18 -11.54 -14.24
C ALA A 2 76.08 -10.28 -13.35
N HIS A 3 74.93 -9.64 -13.33
CA HIS A 3 74.37 -9.09 -12.12
C HIS A 3 72.86 -9.02 -12.21
N GLU A 4 72.22 -9.90 -11.43
CA GLU A 4 70.81 -9.85 -11.06
C GLU A 4 70.55 -8.58 -10.20
N ILE A 5 69.43 -7.90 -10.45
CA ILE A 5 68.78 -7.07 -9.44
C ILE A 5 67.29 -7.45 -9.45
N ARG A 6 66.87 -8.20 -8.42
CA ARG A 6 65.47 -8.42 -8.05
C ARG A 6 64.93 -7.14 -7.46
N GLY A 7 63.88 -6.60 -8.04
CA GLY A 7 63.07 -5.54 -7.47
C GLY A 7 61.66 -6.06 -7.12
N ASP A 8 61.38 -6.12 -5.85
CA ASP A 8 60.14 -6.58 -5.21
C ASP A 8 59.11 -5.44 -5.32
N PHE A 9 58.16 -5.54 -6.27
CA PHE A 9 57.01 -4.62 -6.33
C PHE A 9 55.79 -5.27 -5.66
N ARG A 10 55.63 -5.03 -4.35
CA ARG A 10 54.38 -5.28 -3.64
C ARG A 10 53.39 -4.18 -4.03
N HIS A 11 52.36 -4.52 -4.77
CA HIS A 11 51.18 -3.69 -4.95
C HIS A 11 50.38 -3.64 -3.64
N PRO A 12 49.96 -2.45 -3.15
CA PRO A 12 48.98 -2.35 -2.07
C PRO A 12 47.61 -2.71 -2.64
N SER A 13 47.02 -3.77 -2.10
CA SER A 13 45.61 -4.12 -2.30
C SER A 13 44.76 -3.01 -1.69
N ILE A 14 44.16 -2.18 -2.54
CA ILE A 14 43.10 -1.25 -2.14
C ILE A 14 41.86 -2.10 -1.87
N LEU A 15 41.59 -2.34 -0.59
CA LEU A 15 40.30 -2.82 -0.10
C LEU A 15 39.28 -1.70 -0.36
N VAL A 16 38.56 -1.79 -1.47
CA VAL A 16 37.32 -1.03 -1.67
C VAL A 16 36.29 -1.64 -0.72
N GLY A 17 36.25 -1.13 0.49
CA GLY A 17 35.15 -1.39 1.41
C GLY A 17 33.90 -0.75 0.85
N THR A 18 32.96 -1.56 0.37
CA THR A 18 31.60 -1.12 0.09
C THR A 18 30.99 -0.67 1.41
N LEU A 19 30.95 0.65 1.63
CA LEU A 19 30.18 1.27 2.71
C LEU A 19 28.71 0.95 2.47
N ARG A 20 28.19 -0.06 3.16
CA ARG A 20 26.75 -0.26 3.30
C ARG A 20 26.21 0.96 4.06
N PRO A 21 25.12 1.63 3.60
CA PRO A 21 24.50 2.67 4.38
C PRO A 21 24.09 2.10 5.73
N ALA A 22 24.56 2.68 6.81
CA ALA A 22 24.21 2.28 8.16
C ALA A 22 22.72 2.57 8.39
N LEU A 23 21.95 1.55 8.73
CA LEU A 23 20.58 1.71 9.19
C LEU A 23 20.59 2.61 10.45
N PRO A 24 19.74 3.63 10.55
CA PRO A 24 19.69 4.49 11.72
C PRO A 24 19.29 3.66 12.95
N ARG A 25 20.23 3.41 13.85
CA ARG A 25 19.93 2.89 15.18
C ARG A 25 19.41 4.05 16.03
N ARG A 26 18.09 4.31 16.00
CA ARG A 26 17.47 5.03 17.12
C ARG A 26 17.43 4.06 18.30
N GLY A 27 17.95 4.51 19.44
CA GLY A 27 17.83 3.78 20.70
C GLY A 27 16.38 3.39 20.93
N ALA A 28 16.16 2.17 21.42
CA ALA A 28 14.84 1.64 21.71
C ALA A 28 14.03 2.72 22.43
N VAL A 29 12.97 3.20 21.78
CA VAL A 29 11.97 4.04 22.44
C VAL A 29 11.43 3.17 23.57
N ARG A 30 11.83 3.44 24.80
CA ARG A 30 11.21 2.84 25.98
C ARG A 30 9.73 3.21 25.87
N LEU A 31 8.87 2.23 25.68
CA LEU A 31 7.47 2.35 26.00
C LEU A 31 7.40 2.61 27.51
N ALA A 32 7.50 3.87 27.89
CA ALA A 32 7.26 4.33 29.24
C ALA A 32 5.79 4.03 29.53
N GLY A 33 5.53 3.43 30.68
CA GLY A 33 4.16 3.32 31.18
C GLY A 33 3.53 4.71 31.18
N VAL A 34 2.20 4.74 31.03
CA VAL A 34 1.34 5.93 31.00
C VAL A 34 1.90 6.99 31.96
N THR A 35 2.55 7.99 31.39
CA THR A 35 2.97 9.17 32.14
C THR A 35 1.76 10.11 32.18
N THR A 36 1.56 10.82 33.28
CA THR A 36 0.46 11.76 33.50
C THR A 36 0.40 12.95 32.50
N ASN A 37 1.24 12.93 31.45
CA ASN A 37 1.37 13.94 30.41
C ASN A 37 0.99 13.43 29.00
N ASP A 38 0.43 12.24 28.85
CA ASP A 38 -0.06 11.80 27.53
C ASP A 38 -1.26 12.65 27.11
N PRO A 39 -1.37 13.03 25.82
CA PRO A 39 -2.50 13.82 25.33
C PRO A 39 -3.81 13.06 25.55
N PRO A 40 -4.89 13.77 25.85
CA PRO A 40 -6.19 13.14 26.04
C PRO A 40 -6.60 12.41 24.76
N ARG A 41 -7.14 11.18 24.90
CA ARG A 41 -7.62 10.34 23.79
C ARG A 41 -9.16 10.27 23.77
N PRO A 42 -9.86 11.37 23.42
CA PRO A 42 -11.31 11.48 23.52
C PRO A 42 -12.03 10.47 22.60
N TRP A 43 -11.42 10.04 21.52
CA TRP A 43 -11.97 9.10 20.54
C TRP A 43 -12.23 7.70 21.09
N ILE A 44 -11.59 7.28 22.18
CA ILE A 44 -11.78 5.93 22.77
C ILE A 44 -13.25 5.69 23.15
N ARG A 45 -13.97 6.70 23.60
CA ARG A 45 -15.38 6.58 23.96
C ARG A 45 -16.29 6.26 22.76
N SER A 46 -15.80 6.54 21.56
CA SER A 46 -16.52 6.33 20.29
C SER A 46 -16.14 5.01 19.59
N TYR A 47 -15.30 4.19 20.22
CA TYR A 47 -14.97 2.87 19.68
C TYR A 47 -16.20 1.95 19.66
N ALA A 48 -16.24 1.06 18.67
CA ALA A 48 -17.25 0.00 18.66
C ALA A 48 -17.08 -0.94 19.86
N ALA A 49 -18.19 -1.56 20.27
CA ALA A 49 -18.16 -2.52 21.37
C ALA A 49 -17.16 -3.66 21.11
N GLY A 50 -16.34 -3.97 22.10
CA GLY A 50 -15.30 -5.01 22.01
C GLY A 50 -13.95 -4.54 21.47
N VAL A 51 -13.83 -3.30 20.94
CA VAL A 51 -12.55 -2.73 20.53
C VAL A 51 -11.80 -2.21 21.77
N PRO A 52 -10.57 -2.69 22.05
CA PRO A 52 -9.80 -2.22 23.19
C PRO A 52 -9.19 -0.85 22.95
N ALA A 53 -8.97 -0.07 24.00
CA ALA A 53 -8.28 1.24 23.90
C ALA A 53 -6.82 1.09 23.47
N ASP A 54 -6.14 0.06 23.96
CA ASP A 54 -4.75 -0.25 23.71
C ASP A 54 -4.56 -1.72 23.37
N LEU A 55 -3.48 -2.03 22.65
CA LEU A 55 -3.05 -3.40 22.41
C LEU A 55 -2.02 -3.83 23.46
N ALA A 56 -1.97 -5.14 23.76
CA ALA A 56 -0.85 -5.70 24.49
C ALA A 56 0.47 -5.38 23.77
N PRO A 57 1.59 -5.22 24.50
CA PRO A 57 2.89 -4.96 23.91
C PRO A 57 3.21 -5.93 22.78
N VAL A 58 3.67 -5.39 21.65
CA VAL A 58 4.00 -6.20 20.48
C VAL A 58 5.30 -6.94 20.73
N THR A 59 5.22 -8.25 20.82
CA THR A 59 6.34 -9.18 20.94
C THR A 59 6.32 -10.18 19.80
N GLY A 60 7.46 -10.77 19.47
CA GLY A 60 7.60 -11.73 18.38
C GLY A 60 7.85 -11.03 17.02
N ASN A 61 7.58 -11.71 15.95
CA ASN A 61 7.84 -11.25 14.59
C ASN A 61 6.70 -11.64 13.64
N LEU A 62 6.74 -11.16 12.41
CA LEU A 62 5.64 -11.37 11.45
C LEU A 62 5.46 -12.83 11.01
N LEU A 63 6.47 -13.69 11.20
CA LEU A 63 6.33 -15.13 10.92
C LEU A 63 5.40 -15.81 11.92
N ASP A 64 5.36 -15.32 13.16
CA ASP A 64 4.58 -15.93 14.23
C ASP A 64 3.09 -16.00 13.89
N ILE A 65 2.56 -15.08 13.05
CA ILE A 65 1.15 -15.10 12.64
C ILE A 65 0.84 -16.25 11.69
N VAL A 66 1.72 -16.52 10.71
CA VAL A 66 1.52 -17.63 9.76
C VAL A 66 1.83 -18.98 10.42
N GLU A 67 2.84 -19.03 11.27
CA GLU A 67 3.20 -20.24 12.03
C GLU A 67 2.12 -20.61 13.04
N ALA A 68 1.53 -19.63 13.76
CA ALA A 68 0.40 -19.87 14.63
C ALA A 68 -0.81 -20.44 13.87
N SER A 69 -1.12 -19.88 12.71
CA SER A 69 -2.21 -20.38 11.87
C SER A 69 -1.92 -21.76 11.29
N ALA A 70 -0.67 -22.05 10.93
CA ALA A 70 -0.25 -23.38 10.47
C ALA A 70 -0.30 -24.44 11.59
N ARG A 71 0.00 -24.05 12.83
CA ARG A 71 -0.11 -24.92 14.01
C ARG A 71 -1.56 -25.18 14.40
N ASP A 72 -2.38 -24.10 14.45
CA ASP A 72 -3.75 -24.16 14.98
C ASP A 72 -4.74 -24.71 13.93
N TYR A 73 -4.48 -24.48 12.63
CA TYR A 73 -5.37 -24.83 11.52
C TYR A 73 -4.60 -25.44 10.33
N PRO A 74 -3.78 -26.50 10.51
CA PRO A 74 -2.83 -26.99 9.49
C PRO A 74 -3.50 -27.39 8.17
N ASP A 75 -4.69 -27.97 8.25
CA ASP A 75 -5.39 -28.49 7.06
C ASP A 75 -6.45 -27.50 6.51
N ALA A 76 -6.62 -26.32 7.17
CA ALA A 76 -7.49 -25.28 6.66
C ALA A 76 -6.89 -24.63 5.41
N PRO A 77 -7.75 -24.14 4.48
CA PRO A 77 -7.30 -23.42 3.31
C PRO A 77 -6.63 -22.09 3.71
N ALA A 78 -5.35 -21.94 3.42
CA ALA A 78 -4.61 -20.69 3.58
C ALA A 78 -4.75 -19.80 2.35
N LEU A 79 -4.52 -20.38 1.15
CA LEU A 79 -4.54 -19.64 -0.11
C LEU A 79 -5.50 -20.30 -1.10
N GLN A 80 -6.15 -19.47 -1.93
CA GLN A 80 -6.91 -19.94 -3.08
C GLN A 80 -6.53 -19.12 -4.32
N PHE A 81 -6.16 -19.80 -5.42
CA PHE A 81 -5.77 -19.18 -6.68
C PHE A 81 -6.36 -19.94 -7.88
N PHE A 82 -7.23 -19.31 -8.65
CA PHE A 82 -7.97 -19.94 -9.75
C PHE A 82 -8.65 -21.26 -9.36
N GLY A 83 -9.13 -21.35 -8.12
CA GLY A 83 -9.81 -22.53 -7.60
C GLY A 83 -8.88 -23.60 -6.98
N ARG A 84 -7.55 -23.52 -7.16
CA ARG A 84 -6.61 -24.36 -6.41
C ARG A 84 -6.44 -23.81 -5.00
N THR A 85 -6.56 -24.67 -4.02
CA THR A 85 -6.32 -24.38 -2.61
C THR A 85 -4.95 -24.86 -2.20
N THR A 86 -4.33 -24.11 -1.28
CA THR A 86 -3.10 -24.48 -0.55
C THR A 86 -3.45 -24.40 0.94
N SER A 87 -3.21 -25.47 1.69
CA SER A 87 -3.43 -25.49 3.13
C SER A 87 -2.36 -24.70 3.89
N TYR A 88 -2.61 -24.38 5.16
CA TYR A 88 -1.60 -23.73 6.01
C TYR A 88 -0.35 -24.60 6.19
N ARG A 89 -0.49 -25.92 6.26
CA ARG A 89 0.62 -26.88 6.28
C ARG A 89 1.47 -26.77 5.01
N GLU A 90 0.83 -26.88 3.84
CA GLU A 90 1.52 -26.77 2.55
C GLU A 90 2.19 -25.40 2.36
N LEU A 91 1.57 -24.31 2.87
CA LEU A 91 2.15 -22.98 2.85
C LEU A 91 3.41 -22.91 3.72
N SER A 92 3.34 -23.42 4.96
CA SER A 92 4.48 -23.46 5.87
C SER A 92 5.65 -24.26 5.29
N ASP A 93 5.37 -25.44 4.71
CA ASP A 93 6.38 -26.27 4.06
C ASP A 93 7.01 -25.53 2.87
N ALA A 94 6.21 -24.90 2.02
CA ALA A 94 6.72 -24.14 0.87
C ALA A 94 7.61 -22.96 1.31
N ILE A 95 7.26 -22.26 2.39
CA ILE A 95 8.08 -21.19 2.99
C ILE A 95 9.43 -21.75 3.45
N ALA A 96 9.46 -22.91 4.12
CA ALA A 96 10.69 -23.51 4.62
C ALA A 96 11.62 -23.94 3.46
N HIS A 97 11.07 -24.52 2.39
CA HIS A 97 11.82 -24.90 1.19
C HIS A 97 12.39 -23.66 0.46
N ALA A 98 11.56 -22.64 0.26
CA ALA A 98 11.97 -21.41 -0.41
C ALA A 98 13.05 -20.65 0.40
N ALA A 99 12.91 -20.59 1.73
CA ALA A 99 13.91 -19.97 2.60
C ALA A 99 15.27 -20.70 2.52
N ALA A 100 15.28 -22.04 2.54
CA ALA A 100 16.50 -22.82 2.37
C ALA A 100 17.18 -22.54 1.02
N ALA A 101 16.40 -22.46 -0.05
CA ALA A 101 16.93 -22.19 -1.38
C ALA A 101 17.50 -20.77 -1.50
N LEU A 102 16.81 -19.76 -0.95
CA LEU A 102 17.33 -18.38 -0.90
C LEU A 102 18.62 -18.29 -0.09
N LYS A 103 18.71 -19.01 1.04
CA LYS A 103 19.94 -19.13 1.83
C LYS A 103 21.08 -19.75 1.00
N ALA A 104 20.80 -20.79 0.24
CA ALA A 104 21.80 -21.43 -0.63
C ALA A 104 22.29 -20.50 -1.75
N LEU A 105 21.48 -19.52 -2.17
CA LEU A 105 21.85 -18.45 -3.09
C LEU A 105 22.62 -17.30 -2.40
N GLY A 106 22.90 -17.41 -1.11
CA GLY A 106 23.69 -16.45 -0.35
C GLY A 106 22.87 -15.40 0.36
N VAL A 107 21.52 -15.47 0.38
CA VAL A 107 20.68 -14.54 1.14
C VAL A 107 20.86 -14.76 2.64
N SER A 108 21.12 -13.70 3.35
CA SER A 108 21.41 -13.68 4.79
C SER A 108 20.61 -12.59 5.49
N LYS A 109 20.63 -12.59 6.83
CA LYS A 109 19.99 -11.56 7.65
C LYS A 109 20.47 -10.15 7.25
N GLY A 110 19.50 -9.26 7.03
CA GLY A 110 19.73 -7.87 6.65
C GLY A 110 20.00 -7.63 5.16
N ASP A 111 20.07 -8.70 4.34
CA ASP A 111 20.13 -8.52 2.90
C ASP A 111 18.76 -8.11 2.34
N THR A 112 18.78 -7.26 1.32
CA THR A 112 17.57 -6.84 0.59
C THR A 112 17.26 -7.84 -0.53
N VAL A 113 15.99 -8.22 -0.64
CA VAL A 113 15.49 -9.11 -1.72
C VAL A 113 14.28 -8.44 -2.38
N ALA A 114 14.38 -8.18 -3.68
CA ALA A 114 13.30 -7.56 -4.44
C ALA A 114 12.23 -8.59 -4.82
N ILE A 115 10.96 -8.22 -4.65
CA ILE A 115 9.79 -8.96 -5.10
C ILE A 115 9.09 -8.10 -6.16
N VAL A 116 8.96 -8.63 -7.38
CA VAL A 116 8.28 -7.97 -8.52
C VAL A 116 7.19 -8.90 -9.02
N LEU A 117 6.15 -9.12 -8.21
CA LEU A 117 5.11 -10.13 -8.44
C LEU A 117 3.70 -9.53 -8.33
N PRO A 118 2.74 -10.05 -9.12
CA PRO A 118 1.32 -9.81 -8.87
C PRO A 118 0.85 -10.64 -7.66
N ASN A 119 -0.42 -10.48 -7.27
CA ASN A 119 -1.03 -11.33 -6.27
C ASN A 119 -1.08 -12.79 -6.74
N CYS A 120 -0.24 -13.63 -6.18
CA CYS A 120 -0.15 -15.06 -6.48
C CYS A 120 0.43 -15.83 -5.28
N PRO A 121 0.23 -17.15 -5.18
CA PRO A 121 0.77 -17.95 -4.07
C PRO A 121 2.28 -17.82 -3.91
N GLN A 122 3.03 -17.73 -5.02
CA GLN A 122 4.47 -17.58 -4.99
C GLN A 122 4.93 -16.27 -4.34
N HIS A 123 4.14 -15.18 -4.45
CA HIS A 123 4.41 -13.91 -3.77
C HIS A 123 4.43 -14.11 -2.25
N ILE A 124 3.41 -14.78 -1.71
CA ILE A 124 3.26 -15.01 -0.27
C ILE A 124 4.39 -15.89 0.26
N VAL A 125 4.69 -16.99 -0.47
CA VAL A 125 5.79 -17.87 -0.10
C VAL A 125 7.13 -17.12 -0.15
N ALA A 126 7.37 -16.31 -1.18
CA ALA A 126 8.58 -15.50 -1.30
C ALA A 126 8.73 -14.50 -0.15
N PHE A 127 7.66 -13.75 0.15
CA PHE A 127 7.63 -12.78 1.23
C PHE A 127 8.02 -13.41 2.57
N TYR A 128 7.33 -14.46 2.99
CA TYR A 128 7.63 -15.13 4.26
C TYR A 128 8.96 -15.89 4.26
N ALA A 129 9.41 -16.40 3.11
CA ALA A 129 10.73 -17.04 3.00
C ALA A 129 11.89 -16.04 3.19
N ILE A 130 11.76 -14.83 2.67
CA ILE A 130 12.70 -13.73 2.90
C ILE A 130 12.75 -13.38 4.38
N LEU A 131 11.59 -13.15 4.98
CA LEU A 131 11.48 -12.83 6.41
C LEU A 131 12.04 -13.96 7.30
N ARG A 132 11.86 -15.24 6.90
CA ARG A 132 12.35 -16.40 7.65
C ARG A 132 13.88 -16.42 7.79
N LEU A 133 14.58 -15.80 6.86
CA LEU A 133 16.04 -15.62 6.90
C LEU A 133 16.46 -14.35 7.68
N GLY A 134 15.52 -13.53 8.12
CA GLY A 134 15.81 -12.18 8.66
C GLY A 134 16.30 -11.21 7.57
N ALA A 135 16.07 -11.54 6.31
CA ALA A 135 16.30 -10.65 5.18
C ALA A 135 15.12 -9.68 5.02
N ILE A 136 15.34 -8.62 4.24
CA ILE A 136 14.42 -7.50 4.07
C ILE A 136 13.69 -7.65 2.72
N ALA A 137 12.37 -7.77 2.74
CA ALA A 137 11.58 -7.77 1.52
C ALA A 137 11.45 -6.36 0.94
N ILE A 138 11.56 -6.24 -0.39
CA ILE A 138 11.31 -4.98 -1.10
C ILE A 138 10.26 -5.22 -2.15
N GLU A 139 9.09 -4.64 -1.92
CA GLU A 139 7.92 -4.82 -2.77
C GLU A 139 7.90 -3.83 -3.94
N HIS A 140 7.72 -4.37 -5.14
CA HIS A 140 7.64 -3.57 -6.37
C HIS A 140 6.38 -3.86 -7.15
N ASN A 141 5.84 -2.81 -7.73
CA ASN A 141 4.77 -2.94 -8.72
C ASN A 141 5.32 -3.57 -10.02
N PRO A 142 4.84 -4.76 -10.42
CA PRO A 142 5.29 -5.41 -11.66
C PRO A 142 4.88 -4.65 -12.94
N LEU A 143 4.03 -3.63 -12.82
CA LEU A 143 3.61 -2.78 -13.95
C LEU A 143 4.37 -1.45 -14.04
N TYR A 144 5.38 -1.24 -13.20
CA TYR A 144 6.25 -0.07 -13.34
C TYR A 144 6.98 -0.07 -14.68
N THR A 145 7.17 1.13 -15.22
CA THR A 145 8.04 1.29 -16.38
C THR A 145 9.48 0.86 -16.05
N PRO A 146 10.28 0.46 -17.05
CA PRO A 146 11.68 0.11 -16.82
C PRO A 146 12.46 1.18 -16.07
N ARG A 147 12.16 2.47 -16.34
CA ARG A 147 12.81 3.61 -15.68
C ARG A 147 12.44 3.74 -14.21
N GLU A 148 11.16 3.56 -13.87
CA GLU A 148 10.69 3.61 -12.48
C GLU A 148 11.26 2.47 -11.66
N LEU A 149 11.19 1.26 -12.19
CA LEU A 149 11.71 0.07 -11.53
C LEU A 149 13.22 0.18 -11.32
N ARG A 150 13.97 0.61 -12.35
CA ARG A 150 15.41 0.81 -12.27
C ARG A 150 15.81 1.75 -11.14
N LYS A 151 15.15 2.91 -11.00
CA LYS A 151 15.46 3.88 -9.93
C LYS A 151 15.36 3.29 -8.53
N GLN A 152 14.39 2.40 -8.31
CA GLN A 152 14.24 1.74 -7.01
C GLN A 152 15.35 0.69 -6.80
N PHE A 153 15.71 -0.06 -7.85
CA PHE A 153 16.82 -1.02 -7.78
C PHE A 153 18.18 -0.33 -7.51
N GLU A 154 18.39 0.85 -8.08
CA GLU A 154 19.58 1.69 -7.80
C GLU A 154 19.64 2.13 -6.34
N ASP A 155 18.49 2.43 -5.71
CA ASP A 155 18.41 2.90 -4.32
C ASP A 155 18.64 1.77 -3.31
N HIS A 156 17.99 0.60 -3.48
CA HIS A 156 18.08 -0.49 -2.49
C HIS A 156 19.20 -1.50 -2.75
N GLY A 157 19.76 -1.57 -3.95
CA GLY A 157 20.91 -2.40 -4.29
C GLY A 157 20.72 -3.93 -4.08
N ALA A 158 19.49 -4.44 -4.21
CA ALA A 158 19.20 -5.86 -3.99
C ALA A 158 19.94 -6.75 -4.99
N LYS A 159 20.69 -7.74 -4.49
CA LYS A 159 21.41 -8.74 -5.30
C LYS A 159 20.53 -9.90 -5.74
N THR A 160 19.43 -10.13 -5.07
CA THR A 160 18.46 -11.19 -5.36
C THR A 160 17.12 -10.55 -5.71
N ALA A 161 16.53 -10.95 -6.83
CA ALA A 161 15.23 -10.49 -7.28
C ALA A 161 14.34 -11.68 -7.70
N ILE A 162 13.10 -11.69 -7.18
CA ILE A 162 12.07 -12.67 -7.48
C ILE A 162 11.04 -11.97 -8.37
N VAL A 163 11.02 -12.31 -9.64
CA VAL A 163 10.40 -11.51 -10.69
C VAL A 163 9.37 -12.33 -11.47
N TRP A 164 8.21 -11.76 -11.70
CA TRP A 164 7.22 -12.34 -12.60
C TRP A 164 7.80 -12.54 -14.00
N SER A 165 7.61 -13.73 -14.55
CA SER A 165 8.17 -14.08 -15.87
C SER A 165 7.83 -13.07 -16.98
N LYS A 166 6.70 -12.38 -16.87
CA LYS A 166 6.26 -11.36 -17.84
C LYS A 166 7.14 -10.12 -17.89
N VAL A 167 7.77 -9.78 -16.78
CA VAL A 167 8.56 -8.54 -16.63
C VAL A 167 10.04 -8.82 -16.39
N ILE A 168 10.46 -10.07 -16.53
CA ILE A 168 11.83 -10.49 -16.23
C ILE A 168 12.85 -9.83 -17.17
N GLU A 169 12.50 -9.66 -18.46
CA GLU A 169 13.36 -9.02 -19.45
C GLU A 169 13.68 -7.57 -19.07
N THR A 170 12.75 -6.88 -18.41
CA THR A 170 12.98 -5.51 -17.90
C THR A 170 14.13 -5.50 -16.90
N VAL A 171 14.17 -6.47 -15.96
CA VAL A 171 15.24 -6.56 -14.97
C VAL A 171 16.54 -7.08 -15.58
N GLN A 172 16.46 -8.00 -16.55
CA GLN A 172 17.63 -8.48 -17.29
C GLN A 172 18.30 -7.41 -18.13
N ALA A 173 17.54 -6.43 -18.60
CA ALA A 173 18.04 -5.32 -19.40
C ALA A 173 18.68 -4.19 -18.56
N PHE A 174 18.70 -4.31 -17.24
CA PHE A 174 19.39 -3.35 -16.38
C PHE A 174 20.89 -3.39 -16.63
N PRO A 175 21.59 -2.23 -16.58
CA PRO A 175 23.03 -2.19 -16.73
C PRO A 175 23.76 -3.05 -15.69
N ALA A 176 24.97 -3.49 -16.03
CA ALA A 176 25.79 -4.37 -15.19
C ALA A 176 26.22 -3.76 -13.83
N ASP A 177 26.05 -2.45 -13.66
CA ASP A 177 26.27 -1.73 -12.40
C ASP A 177 25.18 -2.00 -11.35
N LEU A 178 23.98 -2.42 -11.80
CA LEU A 178 22.96 -2.91 -10.91
C LEU A 178 23.23 -4.38 -10.54
N ALA A 179 23.62 -4.60 -9.30
CA ALA A 179 24.19 -5.86 -8.81
C ALA A 179 23.17 -7.01 -8.63
N VAL A 180 22.15 -7.15 -9.49
CA VAL A 180 21.23 -8.31 -9.46
C VAL A 180 21.95 -9.55 -9.98
N THR A 181 22.48 -10.35 -9.05
CA THR A 181 23.23 -11.58 -9.38
C THR A 181 22.34 -12.82 -9.40
N ASN A 182 21.31 -12.86 -8.53
CA ASN A 182 20.36 -13.95 -8.44
C ASN A 182 19.00 -13.50 -8.99
N LEU A 183 18.74 -13.75 -10.26
CA LEU A 183 17.46 -13.46 -10.87
C LEU A 183 16.60 -14.72 -10.92
N ILE A 184 15.46 -14.68 -10.18
CA ILE A 184 14.55 -15.81 -10.02
C ILE A 184 13.27 -15.50 -10.78
N SER A 185 12.90 -16.35 -11.75
CA SER A 185 11.69 -16.18 -12.55
C SER A 185 10.52 -16.97 -11.99
N VAL A 186 9.36 -16.30 -11.87
CA VAL A 186 8.10 -16.88 -11.39
C VAL A 186 7.10 -17.00 -12.53
N ASP A 187 6.70 -18.23 -12.85
CA ASP A 187 5.56 -18.54 -13.70
C ASP A 187 4.31 -18.74 -12.80
N VAL A 188 3.46 -17.73 -12.74
CA VAL A 188 2.26 -17.76 -11.87
C VAL A 188 1.29 -18.87 -12.25
N THR A 189 1.32 -19.35 -13.51
CA THR A 189 0.44 -20.44 -13.97
C THR A 189 0.74 -21.76 -13.27
N LYS A 190 1.95 -21.94 -12.72
CA LYS A 190 2.34 -23.13 -11.96
C LYS A 190 1.54 -23.32 -10.67
N ALA A 191 1.01 -22.22 -10.11
CA ALA A 191 0.11 -22.26 -8.95
C ALA A 191 -1.35 -22.56 -9.32
N MET A 192 -1.71 -22.60 -10.59
CA MET A 192 -3.07 -22.90 -11.06
C MET A 192 -3.38 -24.41 -11.01
N PRO A 193 -4.69 -24.80 -11.02
CA PRO A 193 -5.10 -26.20 -11.20
C PRO A 193 -4.51 -26.82 -12.48
N ALA A 194 -4.21 -28.11 -12.44
CA ALA A 194 -3.63 -28.83 -13.59
C ALA A 194 -4.52 -28.74 -14.84
N THR A 195 -5.84 -28.79 -14.66
CA THR A 195 -6.83 -28.66 -15.73
C THR A 195 -6.75 -27.32 -16.46
N LEU A 196 -6.67 -26.22 -15.71
CA LEU A 196 -6.51 -24.88 -16.29
C LEU A 196 -5.14 -24.70 -16.96
N ARG A 197 -4.08 -25.25 -16.36
CA ARG A 197 -2.73 -25.25 -16.98
C ARG A 197 -2.72 -26.01 -18.31
N PHE A 198 -3.47 -27.10 -18.40
CA PHE A 198 -3.64 -27.83 -19.66
C PHE A 198 -4.46 -27.00 -20.67
N ALA A 199 -5.59 -26.40 -20.23
CA ALA A 199 -6.44 -25.55 -21.08
C ALA A 199 -5.64 -24.36 -21.69
N LEU A 200 -4.74 -23.74 -20.93
CA LEU A 200 -3.86 -22.68 -21.42
C LEU A 200 -2.87 -23.13 -22.53
N ARG A 201 -2.66 -24.44 -22.71
CA ARG A 201 -1.79 -25.00 -23.75
C ARG A 201 -2.52 -25.35 -25.05
N LEU A 202 -3.85 -25.27 -25.04
CA LEU A 202 -4.63 -25.55 -26.23
C LEU A 202 -4.29 -24.57 -27.36
N PRO A 203 -4.29 -25.03 -28.64
CA PRO A 203 -3.89 -24.22 -29.79
C PRO A 203 -5.01 -23.27 -30.28
N ILE A 204 -5.79 -22.71 -29.36
CA ILE A 204 -6.88 -21.76 -29.66
C ILE A 204 -6.46 -20.33 -29.26
N ALA A 205 -7.01 -19.32 -29.94
CA ALA A 205 -6.66 -17.91 -29.76
C ALA A 205 -6.81 -17.48 -28.28
N LYS A 206 -7.95 -17.72 -27.68
CA LYS A 206 -8.25 -17.36 -26.28
C LYS A 206 -7.25 -17.96 -25.28
N ALA A 207 -6.84 -19.23 -25.45
CA ALA A 207 -5.85 -19.86 -24.59
C ALA A 207 -4.45 -19.23 -24.75
N ARG A 208 -4.09 -18.84 -25.99
CA ARG A 208 -2.82 -18.15 -26.26
C ARG A 208 -2.78 -16.77 -25.64
N GLU A 209 -3.85 -16.00 -25.76
CA GLU A 209 -4.01 -14.67 -25.14
C GLU A 209 -3.93 -14.76 -23.62
N SER A 210 -4.76 -15.59 -22.99
CA SER A 210 -4.76 -15.78 -21.55
C SER A 210 -3.40 -16.26 -21.02
N ARG A 211 -2.72 -17.13 -21.75
CA ARG A 211 -1.36 -17.57 -21.39
C ARG A 211 -0.37 -16.42 -21.51
N ALA A 212 -0.44 -15.65 -22.60
CA ALA A 212 0.45 -14.50 -22.82
C ALA A 212 0.26 -13.40 -21.77
N GLU A 213 -0.93 -13.26 -21.19
CA GLU A 213 -1.18 -12.36 -20.05
C GLU A 213 -0.53 -12.84 -18.75
N LEU A 214 -0.42 -14.15 -18.53
CA LEU A 214 -0.02 -14.72 -17.25
C LEU A 214 1.45 -15.14 -17.18
N THR A 215 2.06 -15.50 -18.30
CA THR A 215 3.43 -16.05 -18.30
C THR A 215 4.14 -15.81 -19.61
N THR A 216 5.47 -15.76 -19.55
CA THR A 216 6.38 -15.73 -20.71
C THR A 216 7.49 -16.77 -20.47
N ARG A 217 8.02 -17.34 -21.55
CA ARG A 217 9.18 -18.24 -21.46
C ARG A 217 10.42 -17.40 -21.11
N THR A 218 11.13 -17.82 -20.09
CA THR A 218 12.32 -17.13 -19.58
C THR A 218 13.59 -17.92 -19.86
N THR A 219 14.70 -17.21 -20.08
CA THR A 219 16.06 -17.74 -20.19
C THR A 219 16.98 -16.92 -19.28
N GLY A 220 18.13 -17.44 -18.90
CA GLY A 220 19.10 -16.69 -18.08
C GLY A 220 18.65 -16.38 -16.65
N SER A 221 17.66 -17.10 -16.13
CA SER A 221 17.13 -16.95 -14.77
C SER A 221 16.93 -18.30 -14.09
N ILE A 222 16.86 -18.29 -12.77
CA ILE A 222 16.57 -19.48 -11.95
C ILE A 222 15.05 -19.63 -11.89
N ALA A 223 14.52 -20.78 -12.32
CA ALA A 223 13.08 -21.01 -12.21
C ALA A 223 12.66 -21.22 -10.75
N TRP A 224 11.62 -20.51 -10.28
CA TRP A 224 11.08 -20.61 -8.92
C TRP A 224 10.76 -22.05 -8.49
N ASP A 225 10.14 -22.84 -9.35
CA ASP A 225 9.77 -24.22 -9.04
C ASP A 225 10.98 -25.12 -8.73
N LYS A 226 12.17 -24.78 -9.21
CA LYS A 226 13.41 -25.51 -8.89
C LYS A 226 13.89 -25.21 -7.47
N LEU A 227 13.63 -23.99 -6.98
CA LEU A 227 14.00 -23.58 -5.61
C LEU A 227 13.23 -24.39 -4.57
N LEU A 228 11.95 -24.69 -4.82
CA LEU A 228 11.12 -25.48 -3.91
C LEU A 228 11.54 -26.96 -3.80
N GLN A 229 12.49 -27.42 -4.60
CA GLN A 229 13.07 -28.76 -4.51
C GLN A 229 14.21 -28.86 -3.49
N ALA A 230 14.69 -27.73 -2.97
CA ALA A 230 15.69 -27.72 -1.90
C ALA A 230 15.14 -28.39 -0.62
N PRO A 231 15.97 -29.03 0.21
CA PRO A 231 15.55 -29.47 1.55
C PRO A 231 15.02 -28.27 2.37
N PRO A 232 14.01 -28.47 3.25
CA PRO A 232 13.45 -27.37 4.02
C PRO A 232 14.47 -26.79 4.99
N LEU A 233 14.34 -25.49 5.29
CA LEU A 233 15.11 -24.83 6.34
C LEU A 233 14.72 -25.44 7.69
N PRO A 234 15.68 -25.85 8.54
CA PRO A 234 15.34 -26.45 9.82
C PRO A 234 14.63 -25.46 10.74
N GLU A 235 13.71 -25.95 11.55
CA GLU A 235 12.96 -25.13 12.52
C GLU A 235 13.88 -24.38 13.49
N SER A 236 15.01 -25.02 13.85
CA SER A 236 16.04 -24.43 14.74
C SER A 236 16.80 -23.25 14.13
N PHE A 237 16.60 -22.94 12.84
CA PHE A 237 17.25 -21.76 12.24
C PHE A 237 16.75 -20.49 12.94
N PRO A 238 17.64 -19.54 13.32
CA PRO A 238 17.27 -18.33 14.06
C PRO A 238 16.20 -17.53 13.35
N LYS A 239 15.22 -17.04 14.14
CA LYS A 239 14.18 -16.14 13.67
C LYS A 239 14.61 -14.68 13.82
N PRO A 240 14.05 -13.75 13.04
CA PRO A 240 14.29 -12.32 13.22
C PRO A 240 13.77 -11.83 14.57
N ALA A 241 14.40 -10.79 15.09
CA ALA A 241 13.92 -10.07 16.27
C ALA A 241 12.73 -9.15 15.92
N THR A 242 11.97 -8.75 16.94
CA THR A 242 10.79 -7.87 16.79
C THR A 242 11.13 -6.55 16.09
N ASP A 243 12.31 -5.99 16.38
CA ASP A 243 12.74 -4.70 15.86
C ASP A 243 13.67 -4.81 14.62
N ASP A 244 13.91 -6.02 14.12
CA ASP A 244 14.58 -6.19 12.84
C ASP A 244 13.70 -5.61 11.71
N VAL A 245 14.34 -5.04 10.69
CA VAL A 245 13.65 -4.54 9.50
C VAL A 245 13.06 -5.70 8.72
N ALA A 246 11.76 -5.65 8.46
CA ALA A 246 11.04 -6.67 7.70
C ALA A 246 10.90 -6.28 6.22
N ILE A 247 10.57 -5.02 5.96
CA ILE A 247 10.27 -4.54 4.61
C ILE A 247 10.76 -3.10 4.40
N ILE A 248 11.13 -2.78 3.18
CA ILE A 248 11.25 -1.41 2.70
C ILE A 248 10.13 -1.18 1.68
N GLN A 249 9.19 -0.31 2.02
CA GLN A 249 8.04 0.00 1.19
C GLN A 249 8.26 1.32 0.45
N TYR A 250 8.37 1.29 -0.88
CA TYR A 250 8.54 2.51 -1.66
C TYR A 250 7.24 3.30 -1.78
N THR A 251 7.34 4.60 -1.48
CA THR A 251 6.26 5.57 -1.68
C THR A 251 6.51 6.38 -2.94
N SER A 252 5.45 6.82 -3.61
CA SER A 252 5.55 7.61 -4.84
C SER A 252 6.11 9.02 -4.65
N GLY A 253 6.42 9.42 -3.43
CA GLY A 253 6.99 10.71 -3.03
C GLY A 253 6.45 11.92 -3.79
N THR A 254 5.95 12.93 -3.10
CA THR A 254 5.49 14.19 -3.74
C THR A 254 6.61 14.94 -4.46
N THR A 255 7.88 14.66 -4.13
CA THR A 255 9.08 15.25 -4.76
C THR A 255 9.52 14.53 -6.05
N GLY A 256 8.87 13.43 -6.42
CA GLY A 256 9.16 12.65 -7.64
C GLY A 256 10.31 11.65 -7.54
N THR A 257 11.04 11.63 -6.44
CA THR A 257 11.99 10.55 -6.13
C THR A 257 11.31 9.60 -5.13
N PRO A 258 11.17 8.31 -5.46
CA PRO A 258 10.60 7.35 -4.53
C PRO A 258 11.44 7.28 -3.25
N LYS A 259 10.77 7.15 -2.09
CA LYS A 259 11.41 6.98 -0.80
C LYS A 259 11.01 5.63 -0.21
N GLY A 260 11.99 4.86 0.23
CA GLY A 260 11.74 3.57 0.88
C GLY A 260 11.43 3.76 2.38
N ALA A 261 10.18 3.60 2.79
CA ALA A 261 9.80 3.58 4.21
C ALA A 261 10.29 2.28 4.86
N VAL A 262 11.07 2.38 5.93
CA VAL A 262 11.64 1.24 6.65
C VAL A 262 10.68 0.78 7.73
N LEU A 263 10.11 -0.41 7.55
CA LEU A 263 9.15 -1.01 8.47
C LEU A 263 9.73 -2.26 9.13
N THR A 264 9.63 -2.34 10.44
CA THR A 264 10.08 -3.47 11.25
C THR A 264 9.01 -4.55 11.36
N HIS A 265 9.39 -5.74 11.84
CA HIS A 265 8.41 -6.76 12.22
C HIS A 265 7.41 -6.22 13.24
N ARG A 266 7.85 -5.38 14.20
CA ARG A 266 6.98 -4.70 15.17
C ARG A 266 5.89 -3.89 14.49
N ASN A 267 6.26 -3.04 13.52
CA ASN A 267 5.33 -2.13 12.88
C ASN A 267 4.20 -2.89 12.16
N LEU A 268 4.57 -3.87 11.34
CA LEU A 268 3.61 -4.68 10.57
C LEU A 268 2.76 -5.57 11.47
N LEU A 269 3.36 -6.21 12.48
CA LEU A 269 2.65 -7.06 13.43
C LEU A 269 1.66 -6.24 14.29
N ALA A 270 2.05 -5.02 14.71
CA ALA A 270 1.17 -4.11 15.40
C ALA A 270 -0.06 -3.78 14.56
N ASN A 271 0.16 -3.41 13.29
CA ASN A 271 -0.95 -3.02 12.42
C ASN A 271 -1.88 -4.19 12.06
N ALA A 272 -1.34 -5.39 11.89
CA ALA A 272 -2.16 -6.59 11.73
C ALA A 272 -3.04 -6.86 12.98
N ARG A 273 -2.48 -6.69 14.21
CA ARG A 273 -3.24 -6.81 15.47
C ARG A 273 -4.26 -5.68 15.64
N GLN A 274 -3.94 -4.46 15.22
CA GLN A 274 -4.88 -3.34 15.20
C GLN A 274 -6.07 -3.63 14.30
N ALA A 275 -5.83 -4.13 13.07
CA ALA A 275 -6.90 -4.53 12.15
C ALA A 275 -7.78 -5.64 12.74
N GLN A 276 -7.17 -6.64 13.38
CA GLN A 276 -7.90 -7.71 14.07
C GLN A 276 -8.77 -7.17 15.21
N ALA A 277 -8.22 -6.30 16.05
CA ALA A 277 -8.96 -5.69 17.15
C ALA A 277 -10.09 -4.77 16.68
N TRP A 278 -9.95 -4.16 15.50
CA TRP A 278 -10.95 -3.27 14.89
C TRP A 278 -12.15 -4.02 14.31
N THR A 279 -12.02 -5.32 14.06
CA THR A 279 -13.06 -6.17 13.46
C THR A 279 -13.46 -7.31 14.41
N PRO A 280 -13.98 -7.01 15.61
CA PRO A 280 -14.25 -8.02 16.64
C PRO A 280 -15.37 -9.02 16.26
N SER A 281 -16.18 -8.70 15.24
CA SER A 281 -17.19 -9.63 14.69
C SER A 281 -16.56 -10.78 13.92
N ILE A 282 -15.36 -10.61 13.37
CA ILE A 282 -14.68 -11.66 12.58
C ILE A 282 -13.86 -12.54 13.52
N GLU A 283 -14.29 -13.78 13.72
CA GLU A 283 -13.62 -14.70 14.61
C GLU A 283 -12.48 -15.46 13.92
N ARG A 284 -11.31 -15.51 14.58
CA ARG A 284 -10.14 -16.25 14.10
C ARG A 284 -10.46 -17.74 13.91
N GLY A 285 -10.08 -18.29 12.75
CA GLY A 285 -10.20 -19.71 12.44
C GLY A 285 -11.62 -20.21 12.12
N LYS A 286 -12.63 -19.34 12.15
CA LYS A 286 -14.03 -19.72 11.88
C LYS A 286 -14.46 -19.48 10.43
N GLY A 287 -13.64 -19.88 9.46
CA GLY A 287 -14.01 -19.84 8.05
C GLY A 287 -13.92 -18.46 7.42
N CYS A 288 -13.19 -17.53 8.04
CA CYS A 288 -12.92 -16.20 7.48
C CYS A 288 -12.33 -16.32 6.07
N VAL A 289 -12.89 -15.55 5.14
CA VAL A 289 -12.44 -15.46 3.74
C VAL A 289 -12.08 -14.01 3.43
N VAL A 290 -10.83 -13.80 3.04
CA VAL A 290 -10.30 -12.48 2.65
C VAL A 290 -10.05 -12.45 1.15
N TYR A 291 -10.49 -11.40 0.47
CA TYR A 291 -10.20 -11.24 -0.95
C TYR A 291 -9.03 -10.28 -1.17
N ALA A 292 -7.97 -10.75 -1.82
CA ALA A 292 -6.86 -9.94 -2.25
C ALA A 292 -7.16 -9.28 -3.62
N VAL A 293 -8.13 -8.38 -3.64
CA VAL A 293 -8.45 -7.56 -4.82
C VAL A 293 -7.52 -6.34 -4.93
N LEU A 294 -6.85 -5.98 -3.84
CA LEU A 294 -5.81 -4.96 -3.80
C LEU A 294 -4.43 -5.58 -4.03
N PRO A 295 -3.50 -4.85 -4.67
CA PRO A 295 -2.16 -5.36 -4.89
C PRO A 295 -1.37 -5.48 -3.56
N MET A 296 -0.80 -6.66 -3.30
CA MET A 296 -0.03 -6.92 -2.08
C MET A 296 1.38 -6.28 -2.09
N PHE A 297 1.87 -5.86 -3.25
CA PHE A 297 3.09 -5.04 -3.32
C PHE A 297 2.88 -3.59 -2.81
N HIS A 298 1.65 -3.20 -2.53
CA HIS A 298 1.30 -1.93 -1.89
C HIS A 298 0.97 -2.18 -0.41
N ALA A 299 1.42 -1.29 0.49
CA ALA A 299 1.25 -1.44 1.93
C ALA A 299 -0.20 -1.78 2.36
N TYR A 300 -1.20 -1.18 1.69
CA TYR A 300 -2.61 -1.44 1.97
C TYR A 300 -2.99 -2.90 1.71
N GLY A 301 -2.65 -3.43 0.53
CA GLY A 301 -2.89 -4.84 0.20
C GLY A 301 -2.02 -5.79 1.04
N LEU A 302 -0.77 -5.43 1.31
CA LEU A 302 0.12 -6.24 2.15
C LEU A 302 -0.48 -6.45 3.55
N THR A 303 -0.98 -5.39 4.18
CA THR A 303 -1.49 -5.48 5.55
C THR A 303 -2.90 -6.03 5.59
N LEU A 304 -3.86 -5.43 4.89
CA LEU A 304 -5.26 -5.83 5.04
C LEU A 304 -5.65 -7.06 4.22
N CYS A 305 -4.90 -7.43 3.16
CA CYS A 305 -5.11 -8.72 2.52
C CYS A 305 -4.20 -9.78 3.15
N LEU A 306 -2.85 -9.65 3.04
CA LEU A 306 -1.95 -10.74 3.40
C LEU A 306 -1.81 -10.93 4.92
N THR A 307 -1.26 -9.93 5.64
CA THR A 307 -0.91 -10.15 7.06
C THR A 307 -2.15 -10.32 7.93
N PHE A 308 -3.24 -9.60 7.65
CA PHE A 308 -4.52 -9.79 8.31
C PHE A 308 -5.07 -11.21 8.08
N ALA A 309 -5.13 -11.69 6.81
CA ALA A 309 -5.63 -13.03 6.54
C ALA A 309 -4.82 -14.10 7.27
N MET A 310 -3.48 -14.00 7.24
CA MET A 310 -2.62 -14.96 7.94
C MET A 310 -2.82 -14.91 9.45
N SER A 311 -3.03 -13.72 10.05
CA SER A 311 -3.28 -13.58 11.49
C SER A 311 -4.64 -14.17 11.93
N MET A 312 -5.61 -14.17 11.02
CA MET A 312 -6.96 -14.69 11.26
C MET A 312 -7.09 -16.19 11.00
N GLY A 313 -6.08 -16.86 10.47
CA GLY A 313 -6.23 -18.24 9.98
C GLY A 313 -7.23 -18.31 8.83
N ALA A 314 -7.34 -17.23 8.05
CA ALA A 314 -8.33 -17.07 7.00
C ALA A 314 -7.90 -17.75 5.69
N ARG A 315 -8.88 -17.99 4.81
CA ARG A 315 -8.64 -18.28 3.41
C ARG A 315 -8.39 -16.98 2.67
N LEU A 316 -7.19 -16.78 2.14
CA LEU A 316 -6.86 -15.65 1.27
C LEU A 316 -7.10 -16.04 -0.20
N VAL A 317 -8.09 -15.43 -0.83
CA VAL A 317 -8.38 -15.61 -2.25
C VAL A 317 -7.61 -14.57 -3.05
N LEU A 318 -6.77 -15.04 -3.96
CA LEU A 318 -5.83 -14.24 -4.70
C LEU A 318 -6.35 -13.94 -6.12
N PHE A 319 -6.38 -12.65 -6.45
CA PHE A 319 -6.69 -12.16 -7.78
C PHE A 319 -5.44 -11.46 -8.34
N PRO A 320 -4.82 -11.97 -9.43
CA PRO A 320 -3.62 -11.36 -9.99
C PRO A 320 -3.87 -9.95 -10.55
N ARG A 321 -5.10 -9.67 -10.92
CA ARG A 321 -5.66 -8.34 -11.22
C ARG A 321 -7.11 -8.29 -10.74
N PHE A 322 -7.62 -7.11 -10.45
CA PHE A 322 -9.05 -6.95 -10.19
C PHE A 322 -9.87 -7.15 -11.48
N ASP A 323 -10.78 -8.10 -11.44
CA ASP A 323 -11.74 -8.40 -12.49
C ASP A 323 -13.07 -8.76 -11.81
N PRO A 324 -14.14 -7.95 -11.98
CA PRO A 324 -15.41 -8.19 -11.31
C PRO A 324 -16.00 -9.58 -11.59
N ALA A 325 -15.93 -10.07 -12.82
CA ALA A 325 -16.49 -11.38 -13.19
C ALA A 325 -15.75 -12.51 -12.46
N MET A 326 -14.40 -12.41 -12.35
CA MET A 326 -13.60 -13.37 -11.58
C MET A 326 -13.94 -13.34 -10.10
N VAL A 327 -14.16 -12.16 -9.53
CA VAL A 327 -14.55 -12.00 -8.11
C VAL A 327 -15.93 -12.62 -7.87
N LEU A 328 -16.92 -12.30 -8.71
CA LEU A 328 -18.29 -12.82 -8.58
C LEU A 328 -18.34 -14.34 -8.72
N GLU A 329 -17.52 -14.93 -9.60
CA GLU A 329 -17.47 -16.39 -9.74
C GLU A 329 -16.96 -17.09 -8.46
N VAL A 330 -16.03 -16.46 -7.77
CA VAL A 330 -15.55 -16.96 -6.46
C VAL A 330 -16.61 -16.73 -5.38
N THR A 331 -17.27 -15.57 -5.38
CA THR A 331 -18.31 -15.21 -4.38
C THR A 331 -19.44 -16.22 -4.34
N LYS A 332 -19.85 -16.79 -5.48
CA LYS A 332 -20.88 -17.84 -5.54
C LYS A 332 -20.56 -19.08 -4.68
N LYS A 333 -19.27 -19.35 -4.40
CA LYS A 333 -18.82 -20.53 -3.66
C LYS A 333 -18.21 -20.20 -2.30
N HIS A 334 -17.53 -19.10 -2.23
CA HIS A 334 -16.77 -18.66 -1.06
C HIS A 334 -16.91 -17.15 -0.90
N PRO A 335 -18.07 -16.64 -0.42
CA PRO A 335 -18.25 -15.20 -0.21
C PRO A 335 -17.18 -14.65 0.71
N ALA A 336 -16.73 -13.43 0.45
CA ALA A 336 -15.78 -12.76 1.31
C ALA A 336 -16.41 -12.48 2.67
N THR A 337 -15.66 -12.71 3.77
CA THR A 337 -16.02 -12.21 5.10
C THR A 337 -15.45 -10.80 5.28
N PHE A 338 -14.19 -10.62 4.84
CA PHE A 338 -13.47 -9.35 4.92
C PHE A 338 -12.99 -8.92 3.52
N LEU A 339 -13.33 -7.69 3.12
CA LEU A 339 -13.08 -7.17 1.77
C LEU A 339 -12.41 -5.79 1.83
N PRO A 340 -11.08 -5.72 1.84
CA PRO A 340 -10.37 -4.46 1.64
C PRO A 340 -10.44 -4.05 0.16
N LEU A 341 -10.82 -2.80 -0.08
CA LEU A 341 -11.04 -2.27 -1.43
C LEU A 341 -10.79 -0.76 -1.51
N VAL A 342 -10.96 -0.21 -2.69
CA VAL A 342 -11.00 1.23 -2.96
C VAL A 342 -12.33 1.58 -3.63
N PRO A 343 -12.82 2.83 -3.59
CA PRO A 343 -14.13 3.19 -4.11
C PRO A 343 -14.39 2.72 -5.57
N PRO A 344 -13.45 2.85 -6.54
CA PRO A 344 -13.67 2.35 -7.88
C PRO A 344 -13.85 0.83 -7.99
N ILE A 345 -13.22 0.07 -7.08
CA ILE A 345 -13.40 -1.39 -7.01
C ILE A 345 -14.79 -1.71 -6.45
N ALA A 346 -15.21 -1.01 -5.37
CA ALA A 346 -16.54 -1.18 -4.79
C ALA A 346 -17.65 -0.88 -5.80
N ASP A 347 -17.57 0.24 -6.50
CA ASP A 347 -18.55 0.64 -7.53
C ASP A 347 -18.65 -0.38 -8.67
N ARG A 348 -17.49 -0.77 -9.24
CA ARG A 348 -17.46 -1.76 -10.33
C ARG A 348 -17.96 -3.14 -9.90
N LEU A 349 -17.65 -3.57 -8.67
CA LEU A 349 -18.10 -4.85 -8.13
C LEU A 349 -19.61 -4.82 -7.88
N LEU A 350 -20.13 -3.74 -7.30
CA LEU A 350 -21.55 -3.55 -7.05
C LEU A 350 -22.35 -3.57 -8.35
N LYS A 351 -21.94 -2.79 -9.35
CA LYS A 351 -22.60 -2.75 -10.68
C LYS A 351 -22.60 -4.12 -11.36
N ALA A 352 -21.47 -4.83 -11.32
CA ALA A 352 -21.38 -6.17 -11.90
C ALA A 352 -22.27 -7.17 -11.15
N ALA A 353 -22.29 -7.13 -9.81
CA ALA A 353 -23.13 -7.99 -8.99
C ALA A 353 -24.63 -7.79 -9.29
N GLN A 354 -25.06 -6.53 -9.43
CA GLN A 354 -26.43 -6.18 -9.80
C GLN A 354 -26.77 -6.66 -11.22
N ALA A 355 -25.88 -6.44 -12.18
CA ALA A 355 -26.09 -6.84 -13.57
C ALA A 355 -26.19 -8.37 -13.75
N GLU A 356 -25.41 -9.14 -12.98
CA GLU A 356 -25.39 -10.60 -13.04
C GLU A 356 -26.36 -11.26 -12.05
N GLY A 357 -27.06 -10.49 -11.20
CA GLY A 357 -27.93 -11.01 -10.14
C GLY A 357 -27.18 -11.85 -9.10
N VAL A 358 -25.90 -11.56 -8.84
CA VAL A 358 -25.07 -12.26 -7.86
C VAL A 358 -25.11 -11.53 -6.53
N SER A 359 -25.46 -12.25 -5.47
CA SER A 359 -25.43 -11.70 -4.11
C SER A 359 -23.99 -11.58 -3.60
N LEU A 360 -23.68 -10.47 -2.95
CA LEU A 360 -22.44 -10.26 -2.17
C LEU A 360 -22.63 -10.55 -0.67
N ALA A 361 -23.78 -11.13 -0.30
CA ALA A 361 -24.09 -11.47 1.09
C ALA A 361 -23.03 -12.40 1.70
N GLY A 362 -22.70 -12.16 2.98
CA GLY A 362 -21.60 -12.82 3.70
C GLY A 362 -20.38 -11.95 3.88
N THR A 363 -20.29 -10.79 3.17
CA THR A 363 -19.27 -9.79 3.48
C THR A 363 -19.69 -9.03 4.73
N GLU A 364 -19.05 -9.34 5.86
CA GLU A 364 -19.35 -8.70 7.14
C GLU A 364 -18.73 -7.30 7.22
N VAL A 365 -17.49 -7.17 6.74
CA VAL A 365 -16.73 -5.92 6.78
C VAL A 365 -16.05 -5.68 5.44
N ALA A 366 -16.36 -4.55 4.84
CA ALA A 366 -15.59 -3.97 3.74
C ALA A 366 -14.91 -2.67 4.23
N ILE A 367 -13.60 -2.54 3.99
CA ILE A 367 -12.85 -1.32 4.31
C ILE A 367 -12.41 -0.68 3.02
N SER A 368 -12.82 0.57 2.82
CA SER A 368 -12.41 1.41 1.69
C SER A 368 -11.34 2.40 2.12
N GLY A 369 -10.24 2.48 1.38
CA GLY A 369 -9.13 3.37 1.71
C GLY A 369 -8.49 4.01 0.49
N ALA A 370 -7.40 4.72 0.71
CA ALA A 370 -6.58 5.42 -0.28
C ALA A 370 -7.25 6.62 -0.98
N MET A 371 -8.57 6.73 -0.92
CA MET A 371 -9.37 7.80 -1.51
C MET A 371 -10.62 8.05 -0.64
N PRO A 372 -11.21 9.26 -0.65
CA PRO A 372 -12.49 9.51 0.00
C PRO A 372 -13.58 8.54 -0.49
N LEU A 373 -14.36 8.00 0.44
CA LEU A 373 -15.47 7.10 0.13
C LEU A 373 -16.73 7.91 -0.21
N PRO A 374 -17.26 7.83 -1.46
CA PRO A 374 -18.49 8.50 -1.82
C PRO A 374 -19.67 7.98 -0.99
N HIS A 375 -20.44 8.89 -0.41
CA HIS A 375 -21.57 8.53 0.47
C HIS A 375 -22.64 7.71 -0.26
N GLU A 376 -22.88 8.03 -1.55
CA GLU A 376 -23.84 7.36 -2.41
C GLU A 376 -23.52 5.90 -2.69
N LEU A 377 -22.25 5.48 -2.48
CA LEU A 377 -21.83 4.09 -2.65
C LEU A 377 -22.12 3.24 -1.41
N VAL A 378 -22.16 3.82 -0.22
CA VAL A 378 -22.24 3.08 1.04
C VAL A 378 -23.53 2.30 1.16
N VAL A 379 -24.68 2.98 1.07
CA VAL A 379 -26.01 2.37 1.27
C VAL A 379 -26.29 1.25 0.26
N PRO A 380 -26.09 1.42 -1.07
CA PRO A 380 -26.29 0.34 -2.02
C PRO A 380 -25.36 -0.86 -1.82
N PHE A 381 -24.10 -0.60 -1.45
CA PHE A 381 -23.12 -1.66 -1.19
C PHE A 381 -23.51 -2.48 0.05
N GLU A 382 -23.86 -1.84 1.15
CA GLU A 382 -24.28 -2.49 2.40
C GLU A 382 -25.60 -3.26 2.20
N ALA A 383 -26.55 -2.75 1.43
CA ALA A 383 -27.78 -3.46 1.08
C ALA A 383 -27.50 -4.75 0.31
N THR A 384 -26.43 -4.80 -0.49
CA THR A 384 -26.07 -5.98 -1.28
C THR A 384 -25.24 -7.00 -0.49
N THR A 385 -24.46 -6.54 0.49
CA THR A 385 -23.57 -7.38 1.31
C THR A 385 -24.22 -7.85 2.61
N GLY A 386 -25.05 -7.02 3.21
CA GLY A 386 -25.59 -7.20 4.56
C GLY A 386 -24.61 -6.80 5.68
N GLY A 387 -23.41 -6.33 5.34
CA GLY A 387 -22.36 -5.89 6.27
C GLY A 387 -22.03 -4.42 6.15
N TYR A 388 -20.97 -3.99 6.81
CA TYR A 388 -20.54 -2.61 6.84
C TYR A 388 -19.53 -2.28 5.74
N LEU A 389 -19.68 -1.11 5.11
CA LEU A 389 -18.65 -0.48 4.28
C LEU A 389 -18.13 0.77 5.01
N VAL A 390 -16.90 0.71 5.49
CA VAL A 390 -16.30 1.77 6.30
C VAL A 390 -15.07 2.37 5.62
N GLU A 391 -14.80 3.65 5.89
CA GLU A 391 -13.61 4.34 5.40
C GLU A 391 -12.44 4.13 6.35
N GLY A 392 -11.24 3.90 5.80
CA GLY A 392 -9.96 3.84 6.51
C GLY A 392 -8.92 4.74 5.89
N TYR A 393 -7.98 5.21 6.72
CA TYR A 393 -6.92 6.12 6.35
C TYR A 393 -5.56 5.60 6.84
N GLY A 394 -4.55 5.87 6.04
CA GLY A 394 -3.18 5.56 6.41
C GLY A 394 -2.15 5.93 5.36
N LEU A 395 -0.89 5.70 5.71
CA LEU A 395 0.28 5.97 4.89
C LEU A 395 1.22 4.77 4.92
N SER A 396 2.03 4.58 3.89
CA SER A 396 3.03 3.51 3.86
C SER A 396 3.96 3.56 5.08
N GLU A 397 4.26 4.76 5.55
CA GLU A 397 5.04 5.07 6.75
C GLU A 397 4.39 4.58 8.06
N CYS A 398 3.12 4.13 8.00
CA CYS A 398 2.33 3.69 9.15
C CYS A 398 1.81 2.24 9.04
N SER A 399 2.33 1.42 8.14
CA SER A 399 2.14 -0.04 8.01
C SER A 399 0.79 -0.59 7.53
N PRO A 400 -0.13 0.06 6.85
CA PRO A 400 -0.29 1.47 6.64
C PRO A 400 -1.36 2.14 7.51
N VAL A 401 -2.25 1.39 8.21
CA VAL A 401 -3.52 1.90 8.75
C VAL A 401 -3.28 2.69 10.04
N LEU A 402 -3.72 3.94 10.02
CA LEU A 402 -3.72 4.81 11.20
C LEU A 402 -5.10 4.91 11.84
N MET A 403 -6.13 5.02 11.01
CA MET A 403 -7.50 5.32 11.43
C MET A 403 -8.48 4.55 10.56
N ALA A 404 -9.63 4.23 11.13
CA ALA A 404 -10.77 3.71 10.40
C ALA A 404 -12.08 4.10 11.08
N ASN A 405 -13.16 4.21 10.30
CA ASN A 405 -14.48 4.31 10.88
C ASN A 405 -14.83 3.04 11.67
N PRO A 406 -15.54 3.16 12.79
CA PRO A 406 -16.04 2.00 13.52
C PRO A 406 -16.87 1.07 12.63
N VAL A 407 -16.69 -0.24 12.80
CA VAL A 407 -17.56 -1.24 12.18
C VAL A 407 -18.84 -1.35 13.03
N ALA A 408 -19.60 -0.27 13.04
CA ALA A 408 -20.80 -0.10 13.86
C ALA A 408 -21.65 1.09 13.35
N ASP A 409 -22.86 1.24 13.88
CA ASP A 409 -23.79 2.28 13.44
C ASP A 409 -23.34 3.71 13.80
N ASN A 410 -22.45 3.85 14.77
CA ASN A 410 -21.89 5.15 15.16
C ASN A 410 -20.79 5.67 14.23
N ARG A 411 -20.52 5.01 13.10
CA ARG A 411 -19.60 5.51 12.07
C ARG A 411 -20.07 6.86 11.52
N LYS A 412 -19.13 7.71 11.13
CA LYS A 412 -19.43 9.03 10.54
C LYS A 412 -18.93 9.10 9.09
N PRO A 413 -19.81 8.96 8.10
CA PRO A 413 -19.45 9.16 6.68
C PRO A 413 -18.81 10.53 6.43
N GLY A 414 -17.83 10.58 5.51
CA GLY A 414 -17.06 11.79 5.21
C GLY A 414 -15.98 12.11 6.24
N THR A 415 -15.70 11.18 7.16
CA THR A 415 -14.51 11.15 8.02
C THR A 415 -13.69 9.91 7.74
N VAL A 416 -12.40 9.96 8.05
CA VAL A 416 -11.52 8.77 8.02
C VAL A 416 -11.60 7.94 9.29
N GLY A 417 -12.53 8.27 10.18
CA GLY A 417 -12.82 7.54 11.41
C GLY A 417 -11.95 7.97 12.59
N LEU A 418 -11.62 7.00 13.41
CA LEU A 418 -10.95 7.15 14.70
C LEU A 418 -9.56 6.51 14.66
N PRO A 419 -8.58 7.03 15.43
CA PRO A 419 -7.28 6.39 15.60
C PRO A 419 -7.42 4.94 16.08
N LEU A 420 -6.66 4.02 15.48
CA LEU A 420 -6.65 2.62 15.88
C LEU A 420 -6.08 2.42 17.29
N PRO A 421 -6.39 1.31 17.99
CA PRO A 421 -5.88 1.03 19.33
C PRO A 421 -4.36 1.21 19.46
N GLY A 422 -3.92 1.96 20.47
CA GLY A 422 -2.50 2.27 20.68
C GLY A 422 -1.92 3.31 19.72
N THR A 423 -2.73 3.93 18.88
CA THR A 423 -2.35 5.09 18.05
C THR A 423 -2.69 6.38 18.79
N GLU A 424 -1.73 7.27 18.88
CA GLU A 424 -1.90 8.61 19.41
C GLU A 424 -1.84 9.62 18.27
N CYS A 425 -2.62 10.68 18.36
CA CYS A 425 -2.62 11.76 17.39
C CYS A 425 -2.78 13.12 18.05
N ARG A 426 -2.23 14.15 17.40
CA ARG A 426 -2.40 15.56 17.73
C ARG A 426 -2.64 16.33 16.43
N VAL A 427 -3.28 17.48 16.55
CA VAL A 427 -3.40 18.46 15.46
C VAL A 427 -2.55 19.67 15.84
N VAL A 428 -1.56 19.97 15.01
CA VAL A 428 -0.58 21.01 15.30
C VAL A 428 -0.57 22.08 14.22
N ASP A 429 -0.01 23.24 14.55
CA ASP A 429 0.26 24.29 13.59
C ASP A 429 1.27 23.79 12.54
N PRO A 430 0.98 23.85 11.25
CA PRO A 430 1.90 23.37 10.20
C PRO A 430 3.26 24.09 10.18
N ASP A 431 3.29 25.37 10.56
CA ASP A 431 4.48 26.21 10.57
C ASP A 431 5.26 26.08 11.90
N GLU A 432 4.54 25.83 13.02
CA GLU A 432 5.08 25.60 14.34
C GLU A 432 4.67 24.21 14.88
N PRO A 433 5.16 23.09 14.34
CA PRO A 433 4.61 21.74 14.57
C PRO A 433 4.81 21.20 16.00
N THR A 434 5.39 21.96 16.89
CA THR A 434 5.43 21.69 18.34
C THR A 434 4.19 22.24 19.06
N LYS A 435 3.41 23.13 18.42
CA LYS A 435 2.28 23.84 19.01
C LYS A 435 0.97 23.21 18.57
N ASP A 436 0.16 22.79 19.53
CA ASP A 436 -1.20 22.31 19.26
C ASP A 436 -2.10 23.47 18.80
N VAL A 437 -2.99 23.16 17.85
CA VAL A 437 -4.10 24.06 17.52
C VAL A 437 -5.27 23.85 18.50
N PRO A 438 -6.15 24.85 18.70
CA PRO A 438 -7.36 24.67 19.50
C PRO A 438 -8.22 23.49 19.00
N ALA A 439 -8.92 22.83 19.94
CA ALA A 439 -9.80 21.72 19.61
C ALA A 439 -10.84 22.13 18.55
N GLY A 440 -11.03 21.29 17.53
CA GLY A 440 -11.95 21.55 16.43
C GLY A 440 -11.41 22.48 15.34
N GLU A 441 -10.22 23.06 15.49
CA GLU A 441 -9.56 23.83 14.43
C GLU A 441 -8.78 22.94 13.47
N ARG A 442 -8.44 23.49 12.31
CA ARG A 442 -7.65 22.80 11.27
C ARG A 442 -6.16 22.93 11.56
N GLY A 443 -5.44 21.84 11.39
CA GLY A 443 -3.98 21.83 11.51
C GLY A 443 -3.39 20.55 10.92
N GLU A 444 -2.07 20.41 10.99
CA GLU A 444 -1.38 19.20 10.54
C GLU A 444 -1.59 18.04 11.52
N LEU A 445 -1.94 16.88 10.99
CA LEU A 445 -2.00 15.65 11.76
C LEU A 445 -0.59 15.15 12.06
N VAL A 446 -0.26 15.00 13.33
CA VAL A 446 0.95 14.30 13.78
C VAL A 446 0.55 13.07 14.57
N VAL A 447 1.28 11.96 14.39
CA VAL A 447 0.90 10.67 14.94
C VAL A 447 2.09 9.97 15.61
N ARG A 448 1.77 9.15 16.62
CA ARG A 448 2.70 8.25 17.30
C ARG A 448 1.99 6.91 17.52
N GLY A 449 2.70 5.80 17.31
CA GLY A 449 2.13 4.48 17.53
C GLY A 449 3.07 3.36 17.13
N PRO A 450 2.77 2.12 17.53
CA PRO A 450 3.66 0.97 17.27
C PRO A 450 3.78 0.62 15.79
N GLN A 451 2.84 1.05 14.95
CA GLN A 451 2.82 0.84 13.51
C GLN A 451 3.61 1.90 12.73
N VAL A 452 4.06 3.00 13.36
CA VAL A 452 4.79 4.09 12.71
C VAL A 452 6.23 3.65 12.41
N PHE A 453 6.70 3.93 11.20
CA PHE A 453 8.00 3.53 10.67
C PHE A 453 9.19 4.15 11.43
N GLN A 454 10.39 3.62 11.16
CA GLN A 454 11.62 4.15 11.76
C GLN A 454 12.24 5.31 10.98
N GLY A 455 11.88 5.48 9.71
CA GLY A 455 12.41 6.50 8.81
C GLY A 455 12.55 5.99 7.38
N TYR A 456 13.17 6.80 6.52
CA TYR A 456 13.41 6.45 5.12
C TYR A 456 14.78 5.80 4.92
N TYR A 457 14.84 4.77 4.10
CA TYR A 457 16.05 4.01 3.79
C TYR A 457 17.13 4.89 3.18
N GLY A 458 18.31 4.94 3.82
CA GLY A 458 19.44 5.73 3.37
C GLY A 458 19.24 7.26 3.33
N LYS A 459 18.15 7.78 3.96
CA LYS A 459 17.77 9.19 3.86
C LYS A 459 17.56 9.81 5.25
N PRO A 460 18.64 10.05 6.00
CA PRO A 460 18.55 10.57 7.38
C PRO A 460 17.95 11.99 7.43
N GLU A 461 18.29 12.88 6.50
CA GLU A 461 17.77 14.25 6.47
C GLU A 461 16.26 14.29 6.22
N GLU A 462 15.77 13.51 5.25
CA GLU A 462 14.33 13.41 4.99
C GLU A 462 13.59 12.71 6.13
N THR A 463 14.26 11.83 6.88
CA THR A 463 13.70 11.21 8.08
C THR A 463 13.57 12.24 9.20
N GLU A 464 14.60 13.03 9.46
CA GLU A 464 14.57 14.08 10.46
C GLU A 464 13.48 15.12 10.16
N ALA A 465 13.34 15.51 8.90
CA ALA A 465 12.36 16.50 8.47
C ALA A 465 10.88 16.11 8.70
N VAL A 466 10.61 14.81 8.86
CA VAL A 466 9.23 14.31 9.08
C VAL A 466 8.95 13.90 10.53
N PHE A 467 9.89 14.09 11.44
CA PHE A 467 9.68 13.83 12.86
C PHE A 467 9.92 15.08 13.71
N VAL A 468 9.00 15.36 14.63
CA VAL A 468 9.10 16.45 15.61
C VAL A 468 8.80 15.86 17.00
N ASP A 469 9.76 15.93 17.91
CA ASP A 469 9.63 15.42 19.29
C ASP A 469 9.10 13.98 19.38
N GLY A 470 9.49 13.12 18.40
CA GLY A 470 9.06 11.72 18.32
C GLY A 470 7.69 11.51 17.65
N TRP A 471 7.01 12.58 17.22
CA TRP A 471 5.78 12.51 16.44
C TRP A 471 6.09 12.53 14.95
N PHE A 472 5.45 11.63 14.20
CA PHE A 472 5.54 11.60 12.75
C PHE A 472 4.55 12.60 12.15
N ARG A 473 5.03 13.51 11.32
CA ARG A 473 4.27 14.48 10.55
C ARG A 473 3.69 13.82 9.31
N THR A 474 2.37 13.72 9.23
CA THR A 474 1.72 13.06 8.08
C THR A 474 1.72 13.93 6.82
N GLY A 475 1.83 15.25 6.99
CA GLY A 475 1.66 16.23 5.92
C GLY A 475 0.20 16.40 5.49
N ASP A 476 -0.76 15.82 6.21
CA ASP A 476 -2.18 15.95 5.94
C ASP A 476 -2.79 16.98 6.92
N ILE A 477 -3.55 17.94 6.39
CA ILE A 477 -4.34 18.88 7.19
C ILE A 477 -5.66 18.21 7.55
N VAL A 478 -5.97 18.20 8.84
CA VAL A 478 -7.16 17.55 9.38
C VAL A 478 -7.94 18.47 10.31
N GLN A 479 -9.14 18.03 10.63
CA GLN A 479 -9.98 18.54 11.70
C GLN A 479 -10.52 17.37 12.51
N ILE A 480 -10.48 17.46 13.84
CA ILE A 480 -11.02 16.43 14.75
C ILE A 480 -12.27 17.02 15.42
N ASP A 481 -13.37 16.27 15.36
CA ASP A 481 -14.61 16.68 16.02
C ASP A 481 -14.62 16.30 17.53
N ASP A 482 -15.66 16.73 18.25
CA ASP A 482 -15.82 16.48 19.69
C ASP A 482 -15.87 15.00 20.06
N ASP A 483 -16.31 14.11 19.16
CA ASP A 483 -16.35 12.66 19.35
C ASP A 483 -15.03 11.98 18.98
N GLY A 484 -14.06 12.74 18.46
CA GLY A 484 -12.74 12.28 18.09
C GLY A 484 -12.61 11.79 16.64
N PHE A 485 -13.66 11.94 15.81
CA PHE A 485 -13.58 11.57 14.39
C PHE A 485 -12.73 12.55 13.61
N VAL A 486 -11.86 12.02 12.78
CA VAL A 486 -10.90 12.79 11.99
C VAL A 486 -11.43 12.98 10.57
N ARG A 487 -11.41 14.22 10.11
CA ARG A 487 -11.71 14.59 8.72
C ARG A 487 -10.45 15.13 8.06
N ILE A 488 -10.04 14.55 6.93
CA ILE A 488 -8.97 15.10 6.10
C ILE A 488 -9.53 16.29 5.33
N VAL A 489 -8.83 17.42 5.41
CA VAL A 489 -9.15 18.64 4.67
C VAL A 489 -8.37 18.68 3.37
N ASP A 490 -7.02 18.52 3.45
CA ASP A 490 -6.12 18.44 2.29
C ASP A 490 -4.69 18.05 2.72
N ARG A 491 -3.75 18.09 1.76
CA ARG A 491 -2.32 17.89 1.99
C ARG A 491 -1.56 19.20 1.96
N ILE A 492 -0.66 19.41 2.91
CA ILE A 492 0.17 20.65 2.98
C ILE A 492 0.86 20.92 1.65
N LYS A 493 1.45 19.92 1.03
CA LYS A 493 2.20 20.04 -0.23
C LYS A 493 1.32 20.22 -1.47
N GLU A 494 0.03 20.03 -1.34
CA GLU A 494 -0.94 20.17 -2.43
C GLU A 494 -1.74 21.48 -2.28
N LEU A 495 -1.62 22.18 -1.14
CA LEU A 495 -2.25 23.50 -0.96
C LEU A 495 -1.75 24.48 -2.02
N ILE A 496 -2.70 25.19 -2.62
CA ILE A 496 -2.43 26.23 -3.61
C ILE A 496 -2.31 27.55 -2.89
N ILE A 497 -1.16 28.20 -3.02
CA ILE A 497 -0.89 29.49 -2.36
C ILE A 497 -1.21 30.61 -3.33
N THR A 498 -2.42 31.15 -3.24
CA THR A 498 -2.90 32.20 -4.15
C THR A 498 -3.20 33.50 -3.41
N GLY A 499 -2.48 34.58 -3.74
CA GLY A 499 -2.67 35.89 -3.11
C GLY A 499 -2.49 35.90 -1.59
N GLY A 500 -1.66 35.02 -1.04
CA GLY A 500 -1.43 34.86 0.39
C GLY A 500 -2.46 33.98 1.11
N PHE A 501 -3.39 33.36 0.37
CA PHE A 501 -4.38 32.43 0.93
C PHE A 501 -4.02 30.98 0.55
N ASN A 502 -4.21 30.08 1.50
CA ASN A 502 -4.11 28.64 1.27
C ASN A 502 -5.45 28.10 0.76
N VAL A 503 -5.47 27.58 -0.46
CA VAL A 503 -6.63 26.93 -1.07
C VAL A 503 -6.40 25.43 -1.11
N ALA A 504 -7.32 24.69 -0.50
CA ALA A 504 -7.33 23.24 -0.53
C ALA A 504 -7.88 22.72 -1.86
N PRO A 505 -7.10 22.06 -2.73
CA PRO A 505 -7.59 21.50 -3.99
C PRO A 505 -8.83 20.63 -3.83
N THR A 506 -8.84 19.78 -2.81
CA THR A 506 -9.96 18.86 -2.53
C THR A 506 -11.27 19.59 -2.25
N GLU A 507 -11.24 20.74 -1.58
CA GLU A 507 -12.43 21.56 -1.33
C GLU A 507 -13.02 22.08 -2.66
N VAL A 508 -12.16 22.53 -3.56
CA VAL A 508 -12.57 23.03 -4.88
C VAL A 508 -13.07 21.89 -5.79
N GLU A 509 -12.38 20.75 -5.79
CA GLU A 509 -12.80 19.54 -6.52
C GLU A 509 -14.19 19.06 -6.07
N ASN A 510 -14.45 19.05 -4.76
CA ASN A 510 -15.75 18.67 -4.21
C ASN A 510 -16.85 19.65 -4.61
N ALA A 511 -16.56 20.95 -4.69
CA ALA A 511 -17.51 21.94 -5.19
C ALA A 511 -17.80 21.75 -6.69
N LEU A 512 -16.76 21.49 -7.49
CA LEU A 512 -16.90 21.21 -8.93
C LEU A 512 -17.76 19.98 -9.19
N ARG A 513 -17.55 18.89 -8.44
CA ARG A 513 -18.31 17.62 -8.58
C ARG A 513 -19.80 17.73 -8.21
N GLN A 514 -20.22 18.81 -7.54
CA GLN A 514 -21.63 19.07 -7.27
C GLN A 514 -22.37 19.62 -8.51
N HIS A 515 -21.65 20.06 -9.54
CA HIS A 515 -22.27 20.48 -10.79
C HIS A 515 -22.82 19.25 -11.53
N PRO A 516 -24.09 19.28 -12.03
CA PRO A 516 -24.77 18.12 -12.61
C PRO A 516 -24.00 17.39 -13.71
N HIS A 517 -23.23 18.13 -14.50
CA HIS A 517 -22.51 17.58 -15.67
C HIS A 517 -21.02 17.30 -15.40
N VAL A 518 -20.51 17.49 -14.17
CA VAL A 518 -19.12 17.19 -13.81
C VAL A 518 -19.03 15.81 -13.17
N VAL A 519 -18.44 14.86 -13.88
CA VAL A 519 -18.22 13.47 -13.41
C VAL A 519 -16.99 13.36 -12.52
N ASP A 520 -15.90 14.09 -12.87
CA ASP A 520 -14.68 14.09 -12.09
C ASP A 520 -13.93 15.41 -12.25
N ALA A 521 -13.14 15.76 -11.25
CA ALA A 521 -12.38 17.01 -11.24
C ALA A 521 -11.04 16.83 -10.53
N ALA A 522 -10.02 17.51 -11.03
CA ALA A 522 -8.74 17.68 -10.38
C ALA A 522 -8.34 19.17 -10.37
N VAL A 523 -7.87 19.63 -9.23
CA VAL A 523 -7.50 21.04 -9.03
C VAL A 523 -6.03 21.14 -8.65
N VAL A 524 -5.32 22.08 -9.29
CA VAL A 524 -3.89 22.29 -9.08
C VAL A 524 -3.55 23.79 -9.06
N GLY A 525 -2.44 24.13 -8.41
CA GLY A 525 -1.85 25.46 -8.52
C GLY A 525 -0.94 25.55 -9.73
N LEU A 526 -1.13 26.55 -10.59
CA LEU A 526 -0.16 26.91 -11.62
C LEU A 526 0.51 28.23 -11.27
N PRO A 527 1.80 28.43 -11.63
CA PRO A 527 2.52 29.67 -11.38
C PRO A 527 1.77 30.89 -11.96
N SER A 528 1.73 31.98 -11.21
CA SER A 528 1.08 33.24 -11.58
C SER A 528 1.90 34.44 -11.07
N ASP A 529 2.31 35.33 -11.96
CA ASP A 529 3.05 36.56 -11.60
C ASP A 529 2.27 37.50 -10.67
N ARG A 530 0.94 37.34 -10.62
CA ARG A 530 0.05 38.23 -9.83
C ARG A 530 -0.25 37.71 -8.44
N SER A 531 -0.27 36.37 -8.25
CA SER A 531 -0.78 35.75 -7.01
C SER A 531 0.13 34.68 -6.43
N GLY A 532 1.33 34.47 -6.98
CA GLY A 532 2.20 33.34 -6.69
C GLY A 532 1.72 32.08 -7.41
N GLU A 533 0.57 31.54 -7.05
CA GLU A 533 -0.14 30.52 -7.82
C GLU A 533 -1.57 30.97 -8.15
N GLU A 534 -2.15 30.38 -9.17
CA GLU A 534 -3.58 30.50 -9.47
C GLU A 534 -4.24 29.13 -9.40
N VAL A 535 -5.48 29.11 -8.94
CA VAL A 535 -6.30 27.89 -8.88
C VAL A 535 -6.76 27.52 -10.29
N VAL A 536 -6.41 26.33 -10.75
CA VAL A 536 -6.75 25.81 -12.08
C VAL A 536 -7.37 24.43 -11.95
N ALA A 537 -8.44 24.16 -12.71
CA ALA A 537 -9.15 22.89 -12.67
C ALA A 537 -9.07 22.17 -14.03
N ALA A 538 -8.94 20.85 -13.99
CA ALA A 538 -9.27 19.92 -15.05
C ALA A 538 -10.56 19.20 -14.68
N VAL A 539 -11.58 19.18 -15.57
CA VAL A 539 -12.87 18.55 -15.33
C VAL A 539 -13.19 17.53 -16.43
N VAL A 540 -13.80 16.42 -16.02
CA VAL A 540 -14.36 15.42 -16.92
C VAL A 540 -15.87 15.57 -16.90
N LEU A 541 -16.49 15.72 -18.07
CA LEU A 541 -17.94 15.89 -18.22
C LEU A 541 -18.64 14.55 -18.53
N ASP A 542 -19.94 14.50 -18.32
CA ASP A 542 -20.80 13.32 -18.53
C ASP A 542 -21.08 12.98 -20.02
N GLY A 543 -20.57 13.79 -20.93
CA GLY A 543 -20.76 13.59 -22.38
C GLY A 543 -22.13 14.00 -22.91
N SER A 544 -23.01 14.60 -22.08
CA SER A 544 -24.34 15.10 -22.50
C SER A 544 -24.27 16.24 -23.53
N GLY A 545 -23.12 16.91 -23.64
CA GLY A 545 -22.95 18.14 -24.43
C GLY A 545 -23.51 19.37 -23.73
N GLU A 546 -24.05 19.23 -22.53
CA GLU A 546 -24.57 20.30 -21.68
C GLU A 546 -23.52 20.59 -20.59
N GLY A 547 -23.03 21.80 -20.50
CA GLY A 547 -22.03 22.21 -19.51
C GLY A 547 -20.83 22.85 -20.19
N ASP A 548 -20.79 24.18 -20.11
CA ASP A 548 -19.63 24.93 -20.54
C ASP A 548 -18.81 25.43 -19.32
N VAL A 549 -17.59 25.86 -19.60
CA VAL A 549 -16.65 26.34 -18.58
C VAL A 549 -17.21 27.52 -17.77
N ASP A 550 -18.04 28.40 -18.38
CA ASP A 550 -18.57 29.58 -17.70
C ASP A 550 -19.71 29.19 -16.76
N GLN A 551 -20.56 28.24 -17.13
CA GLN A 551 -21.61 27.67 -16.25
C GLN A 551 -20.99 26.98 -15.04
N ILE A 552 -20.00 26.12 -15.26
CA ILE A 552 -19.29 25.43 -14.17
C ILE A 552 -18.60 26.43 -13.23
N ARG A 553 -17.99 27.49 -13.77
CA ARG A 553 -17.35 28.54 -12.98
C ARG A 553 -18.37 29.35 -12.17
N GLU A 554 -19.50 29.70 -12.76
CA GLU A 554 -20.56 30.45 -12.06
C GLU A 554 -21.21 29.61 -10.97
N PHE A 555 -21.47 28.33 -11.24
CA PHE A 555 -21.92 27.39 -10.22
C PHE A 555 -20.91 27.30 -9.05
N THR A 556 -19.63 27.18 -9.35
CA THR A 556 -18.57 27.12 -8.35
C THR A 556 -18.50 28.42 -7.52
N ARG A 557 -18.73 29.59 -8.13
CA ARG A 557 -18.82 30.87 -7.43
C ARG A 557 -19.97 30.96 -6.44
N SER A 558 -21.05 30.25 -6.68
CA SER A 558 -22.19 30.22 -5.76
C SER A 558 -21.88 29.44 -4.46
N ILE A 559 -20.84 28.60 -4.47
CA ILE A 559 -20.48 27.71 -3.36
C ILE A 559 -19.20 28.14 -2.65
N LEU A 560 -18.22 28.65 -3.41
CA LEU A 560 -16.87 28.98 -2.90
C LEU A 560 -16.62 30.48 -2.80
N THR A 561 -15.74 30.84 -1.85
CA THR A 561 -15.21 32.20 -1.78
C THR A 561 -14.41 32.56 -3.05
N PRO A 562 -14.42 33.85 -3.49
CA PRO A 562 -13.86 34.23 -4.79
C PRO A 562 -12.41 33.81 -5.06
N TYR A 563 -11.55 33.76 -4.05
CA TYR A 563 -10.15 33.36 -4.22
C TYR A 563 -9.95 31.84 -4.41
N LYS A 564 -10.96 31.03 -4.07
CA LYS A 564 -10.96 29.56 -4.27
C LYS A 564 -11.50 29.16 -5.65
N VAL A 565 -12.26 30.04 -6.31
CA VAL A 565 -12.88 29.75 -7.61
C VAL A 565 -11.80 29.57 -8.67
N PRO A 566 -11.79 28.46 -9.44
CA PRO A 566 -10.79 28.24 -10.48
C PRO A 566 -10.79 29.38 -11.51
N ARG A 567 -9.64 29.98 -11.74
CA ARG A 567 -9.47 31.02 -12.76
C ARG A 567 -9.52 30.47 -14.16
N ARG A 568 -9.00 29.24 -14.33
CA ARG A 568 -9.06 28.49 -15.57
C ARG A 568 -9.63 27.12 -15.30
N ILE A 569 -10.52 26.67 -16.19
CA ILE A 569 -11.10 25.33 -16.17
C ILE A 569 -10.87 24.72 -17.53
N PHE A 570 -10.27 23.52 -17.57
CA PHE A 570 -10.01 22.74 -18.76
C PHE A 570 -10.89 21.52 -18.78
N ILE A 571 -11.61 21.28 -19.86
CA ILE A 571 -12.37 20.05 -20.08
C ILE A 571 -11.39 19.02 -20.64
N VAL A 572 -11.34 17.85 -20.04
CA VAL A 572 -10.47 16.74 -20.42
C VAL A 572 -11.28 15.44 -20.55
N ASP A 573 -10.83 14.52 -21.40
CA ASP A 573 -11.54 13.24 -21.60
C ASP A 573 -11.41 12.34 -20.35
N GLU A 574 -10.22 12.36 -19.71
CA GLU A 574 -9.94 11.60 -18.50
C GLU A 574 -8.89 12.27 -17.61
N LEU A 575 -8.88 11.94 -16.33
CA LEU A 575 -7.83 12.35 -15.39
C LEU A 575 -6.81 11.24 -15.21
N PRO A 576 -5.49 11.55 -15.15
CA PRO A 576 -4.46 10.56 -14.87
C PRO A 576 -4.65 9.99 -13.45
N LYS A 577 -4.75 8.66 -13.35
CA LYS A 577 -5.00 7.94 -12.10
C LYS A 577 -3.94 6.87 -11.85
N SER A 578 -3.61 6.65 -10.59
CA SER A 578 -2.79 5.52 -10.15
C SER A 578 -3.54 4.20 -10.29
N LEU A 579 -2.85 3.06 -10.11
CA LEU A 579 -3.46 1.72 -10.15
C LEU A 579 -4.57 1.51 -9.12
N ILE A 580 -4.52 2.25 -8.01
CA ILE A 580 -5.57 2.26 -6.99
C ILE A 580 -6.63 3.34 -7.24
N GLY A 581 -6.67 3.95 -8.43
CA GLY A 581 -7.67 4.93 -8.85
C GLY A 581 -7.46 6.36 -8.33
N LYS A 582 -6.38 6.64 -7.57
CA LYS A 582 -6.09 7.98 -7.04
C LYS A 582 -5.63 8.91 -8.17
N VAL A 583 -6.24 10.11 -8.28
CA VAL A 583 -5.83 11.15 -9.23
C VAL A 583 -4.40 11.58 -8.95
N MET A 584 -3.58 11.61 -10.00
CA MET A 584 -2.18 12.03 -9.94
C MET A 584 -2.06 13.53 -10.25
N ARG A 585 -2.38 14.40 -9.27
CA ARG A 585 -2.40 15.86 -9.44
C ARG A 585 -1.13 16.43 -10.06
N ARG A 586 0.03 15.86 -9.77
CA ARG A 586 1.28 16.28 -10.41
C ARG A 586 1.24 16.11 -11.94
N GLN A 587 0.76 14.96 -12.42
CA GLN A 587 0.64 14.75 -13.87
C GLN A 587 -0.42 15.68 -14.49
N VAL A 588 -1.51 15.93 -13.77
CA VAL A 588 -2.50 16.95 -14.17
C VAL A 588 -1.82 18.33 -14.29
N ARG A 589 -1.06 18.74 -13.27
CA ARG A 589 -0.33 20.00 -13.27
C ARG A 589 0.63 20.10 -14.46
N ASP A 590 1.45 19.06 -14.68
CA ASP A 590 2.43 19.02 -15.76
C ASP A 590 1.73 19.12 -17.14
N SER A 591 0.61 18.43 -17.35
CA SER A 591 -0.19 18.51 -18.57
C SER A 591 -0.82 19.89 -18.79
N LEU A 592 -1.40 20.48 -17.74
CA LEU A 592 -2.00 21.81 -17.82
C LEU A 592 -0.95 22.91 -18.03
N MET A 593 0.24 22.77 -17.47
CA MET A 593 1.36 23.67 -17.75
C MET A 593 1.76 23.66 -19.22
N GLN A 594 1.79 22.49 -19.86
CA GLN A 594 2.08 22.37 -21.30
C GLN A 594 1.01 23.04 -22.15
N LEU A 595 -0.28 22.88 -21.79
CA LEU A 595 -1.40 23.50 -22.51
C LEU A 595 -1.44 25.03 -22.35
N THR A 596 -0.75 25.59 -21.35
CA THR A 596 -0.76 27.01 -21.03
C THR A 596 0.51 27.75 -21.43
N GLN A 597 1.54 27.05 -21.93
CA GLN A 597 2.69 27.70 -22.56
C GLN A 597 2.27 28.27 -23.93
N PRO A 598 2.57 29.54 -24.24
CA PRO A 598 2.35 30.05 -25.59
C PRO A 598 3.17 29.22 -26.58
N GLU A 599 2.56 28.78 -27.67
CA GLU A 599 3.25 28.19 -28.79
C GLU A 599 4.33 29.22 -29.23
N GLY A 600 5.62 28.88 -29.03
CA GLY A 600 6.78 29.72 -29.31
C GLY A 600 7.06 29.89 -30.82
#